data_f1f64a03b1f4955e3b34ad1e0b23ffd8
#
_entry.id   f1f64a03b1f4955e3b34ad1e0b23ffd8
#
_cell.length_a   1.000
_cell.length_b   1.000
_cell.length_c   1.000
_cell.angle_alpha   90.00
_cell.angle_beta   90.00
_cell.angle_gamma   90.00
#
_symmetry.space_group_name_H-M   'P 1'
#
loop_
_entity.id
_entity.type
_entity.pdbx_description
1 polymer ?
#
loop_
_entity_poly.entity_id
_entity_poly.type
_entity_poly.pdbx_seq_one_letter_code
_entity_poly.pdbx_strand_id
1 'polypeptide(L)'
;MSTIASTSIKAAVAAALVASSASGQDVSSQVPAPATALTIYSNAAPGSISADAYRSPGRGPVPGYAVVRQERDLDLIKGRNAIRFTDVAALIDPTTVAFESMTDPKGTTVLEQNYQFDLVSTDKLLQKYVDRSITVDQVRGQSTESFNGTLLSTQGGIVIRRDDGGVQILPHNAGVRLPALPGGLITRPTLVWDVAAQRAGSQRTRVSYQTCLEARPGGSDAGVHRRRRH
;
A
#
# COMPACT_ATOMS: atom_id res chain seq x y z
N MET A 1 -31.18 1.23 78.97
CA MET A 1 -30.91 -0.02 78.27
C MET A 1 -30.84 0.31 76.80
N SER A 2 -29.67 0.49 76.28
CA SER A 2 -29.47 0.92 74.89
C SER A 2 -28.41 0.03 74.25
N THR A 3 -28.84 -0.78 73.29
CA THR A 3 -28.02 -1.79 72.62
C THR A 3 -27.31 -1.15 71.45
N ILE A 4 -25.99 -1.18 71.50
CA ILE A 4 -25.13 -0.64 70.37
C ILE A 4 -24.85 -1.81 69.43
N ALA A 5 -25.32 -1.69 68.16
CA ALA A 5 -25.00 -2.62 67.07
C ALA A 5 -23.70 -2.21 66.41
N SER A 6 -22.72 -3.12 66.48
CA SER A 6 -21.42 -2.97 65.81
C SER A 6 -21.54 -3.42 64.35
N THR A 7 -21.34 -2.53 63.39
CA THR A 7 -21.31 -2.83 61.97
C THR A 7 -19.86 -2.98 61.53
N SER A 8 -19.45 -4.21 61.20
CA SER A 8 -18.14 -4.52 60.65
C SER A 8 -18.12 -4.22 59.15
N ILE A 9 -17.32 -3.24 58.73
CA ILE A 9 -17.05 -2.94 57.33
C ILE A 9 -15.91 -3.83 56.86
N LYS A 10 -16.21 -4.81 55.98
CA LYS A 10 -15.18 -5.58 55.25
C LYS A 10 -14.73 -4.77 54.05
N ALA A 11 -13.49 -4.25 54.08
CA ALA A 11 -12.86 -3.66 52.95
C ALA A 11 -12.40 -4.74 51.98
N ALA A 12 -13.01 -4.82 50.81
CA ALA A 12 -12.53 -5.63 49.70
C ALA A 12 -11.48 -4.82 48.90
N VAL A 13 -10.23 -5.25 48.97
CA VAL A 13 -9.16 -4.73 48.13
C VAL A 13 -9.25 -5.40 46.77
N ALA A 14 -9.78 -4.70 45.78
CA ALA A 14 -9.74 -5.12 44.40
C ALA A 14 -8.37 -4.73 43.81
N ALA A 15 -7.50 -5.71 43.59
CA ALA A 15 -6.25 -5.53 42.87
C ALA A 15 -6.58 -5.39 41.36
N ALA A 16 -6.55 -4.17 40.83
CA ALA A 16 -6.65 -3.91 39.40
C ALA A 16 -5.28 -4.25 38.78
N LEU A 17 -5.20 -5.36 38.04
CA LEU A 17 -4.10 -5.62 37.12
C LEU A 17 -4.22 -4.62 35.97
N VAL A 18 -3.39 -3.60 35.97
CA VAL A 18 -3.20 -2.73 34.78
C VAL A 18 -2.28 -3.48 33.84
N ALA A 19 -2.85 -4.13 32.83
CA ALA A 19 -2.12 -4.61 31.68
C ALA A 19 -1.69 -3.39 30.86
N SER A 20 -0.45 -2.95 31.01
CA SER A 20 0.17 -1.97 30.15
C SER A 20 0.36 -2.59 28.76
N SER A 21 -0.62 -2.45 27.89
CA SER A 21 -0.43 -2.64 26.45
C SER A 21 0.53 -1.54 26.00
N ALA A 22 1.74 -1.92 25.61
CA ALA A 22 2.69 -1.04 24.92
C ALA A 22 2.07 -0.67 23.57
N SER A 23 1.35 0.44 23.54
CA SER A 23 0.83 1.03 22.31
C SER A 23 2.02 1.59 21.54
N GLY A 24 2.53 0.83 20.56
CA GLY A 24 3.45 1.37 19.56
C GLY A 24 2.74 2.51 18.85
N GLN A 25 3.32 3.70 18.80
CA GLN A 25 2.80 4.79 17.99
C GLN A 25 2.99 4.45 16.51
N ASP A 26 1.89 4.42 15.78
CA ASP A 26 1.90 4.41 14.32
C ASP A 26 2.23 5.83 13.83
N VAL A 27 3.50 6.10 13.55
CA VAL A 27 3.93 7.37 12.98
C VAL A 27 3.74 7.31 11.46
N SER A 28 2.57 7.75 10.99
CA SER A 28 2.32 7.93 9.56
C SER A 28 2.93 9.25 9.10
N SER A 29 4.11 9.21 8.47
CA SER A 29 4.70 10.42 7.89
C SER A 29 4.07 10.72 6.52
N GLN A 30 3.02 11.51 6.51
CA GLN A 30 2.45 12.11 5.29
C GLN A 30 3.07 13.47 4.94
N VAL A 31 4.14 13.85 5.61
CA VAL A 31 4.84 15.10 5.30
C VAL A 31 5.59 14.94 3.96
N PRO A 32 5.41 15.86 2.99
CA PRO A 32 6.18 15.82 1.75
C PRO A 32 7.67 15.75 2.07
N ALA A 33 8.41 14.90 1.36
CA ALA A 33 9.85 14.76 1.60
C ALA A 33 10.54 16.11 1.41
N PRO A 34 11.19 16.67 2.42
CA PRO A 34 11.82 18.00 2.32
C PRO A 34 12.95 18.03 1.30
N ALA A 35 13.56 16.88 1.00
CA ALA A 35 14.54 16.74 -0.05
C ALA A 35 14.48 15.33 -0.65
N THR A 36 14.30 15.25 -1.96
CA THR A 36 14.41 13.99 -2.72
C THR A 36 15.50 14.16 -3.76
N ALA A 37 16.55 13.33 -3.67
CA ALA A 37 17.59 13.23 -4.67
C ALA A 37 17.40 11.95 -5.49
N LEU A 38 17.49 12.08 -6.81
CA LEU A 38 17.39 10.98 -7.75
C LEU A 38 18.67 10.91 -8.57
N THR A 39 19.32 9.74 -8.55
CA THR A 39 20.47 9.46 -9.41
C THR A 39 20.09 8.33 -10.37
N ILE A 40 20.17 8.59 -11.67
CA ILE A 40 19.81 7.64 -12.71
C ILE A 40 21.07 7.02 -13.29
N TYR A 41 21.12 5.71 -13.34
CA TYR A 41 22.17 4.93 -13.97
C TYR A 41 21.60 4.23 -15.20
N SER A 42 22.13 4.52 -16.39
CA SER A 42 21.76 3.83 -17.61
C SER A 42 22.79 2.76 -17.94
N ASN A 43 22.31 1.57 -18.28
CA ASN A 43 23.14 0.46 -18.75
C ASN A 43 23.19 0.42 -20.30
N ALA A 44 22.61 1.42 -20.98
CA ALA A 44 22.63 1.47 -22.43
C ALA A 44 24.05 1.73 -22.94
N ALA A 45 24.51 0.87 -23.86
CA ALA A 45 25.74 1.15 -24.58
C ALA A 45 25.57 2.41 -25.45
N PRO A 46 26.62 3.19 -25.66
CA PRO A 46 26.55 4.36 -26.56
C PRO A 46 25.96 3.98 -27.92
N GLY A 47 24.95 4.68 -28.38
CA GLY A 47 24.27 4.43 -29.65
C GLY A 47 23.25 3.27 -29.66
N SER A 48 23.07 2.54 -28.55
CA SER A 48 22.11 1.43 -28.48
C SER A 48 20.66 1.88 -28.29
N ILE A 49 20.42 3.15 -27.89
CA ILE A 49 19.09 3.71 -27.76
C ILE A 49 18.73 4.35 -29.10
N SER A 50 17.69 3.83 -29.76
CA SER A 50 17.24 4.35 -31.04
C SER A 50 16.74 5.79 -30.90
N ALA A 51 16.89 6.60 -31.98
CA ALA A 51 16.36 7.96 -32.01
C ALA A 51 14.84 8.02 -31.78
N ASP A 52 14.12 6.95 -32.11
CA ASP A 52 12.68 6.84 -31.90
C ASP A 52 12.30 6.71 -30.42
N ALA A 53 13.17 6.17 -29.59
CA ALA A 53 12.96 6.13 -28.13
C ALA A 53 12.91 7.55 -27.52
N TYR A 54 13.66 8.51 -28.12
CA TYR A 54 13.63 9.90 -27.70
C TYR A 54 12.44 10.67 -28.27
N ARG A 55 11.94 10.29 -29.47
CA ARG A 55 10.80 10.93 -30.12
C ARG A 55 9.46 10.48 -29.56
N SER A 56 9.41 9.29 -28.99
CA SER A 56 8.22 8.69 -28.41
C SER A 56 8.53 8.22 -26.99
N PRO A 57 8.55 9.13 -26.00
CA PRO A 57 8.80 8.76 -24.62
C PRO A 57 7.78 7.70 -24.18
N GLY A 58 8.27 6.55 -23.69
CA GLY A 58 7.45 5.44 -23.22
C GLY A 58 7.36 4.25 -24.18
N ARG A 59 8.01 4.25 -25.33
CA ARG A 59 8.17 3.08 -26.18
C ARG A 59 9.52 2.41 -25.96
N GLY A 60 9.52 1.38 -25.15
CA GLY A 60 10.66 0.51 -24.87
C GLY A 60 11.35 0.79 -23.54
N PRO A 61 11.92 -0.23 -22.92
CA PRO A 61 12.61 -0.09 -21.64
C PRO A 61 13.92 0.69 -21.88
N VAL A 62 14.15 1.74 -21.09
CA VAL A 62 15.48 2.32 -20.94
C VAL A 62 16.20 1.40 -19.94
N PRO A 63 17.22 0.63 -20.37
CA PRO A 63 17.90 -0.26 -19.44
C PRO A 63 18.67 0.57 -18.41
N GLY A 64 18.37 0.29 -17.13
CA GLY A 64 19.01 1.01 -16.05
C GLY A 64 18.21 0.92 -14.75
N TYR A 65 18.74 1.60 -13.75
CA TYR A 65 18.09 1.75 -12.45
C TYR A 65 18.28 3.17 -11.93
N ALA A 66 17.46 3.54 -10.96
CA ALA A 66 17.62 4.79 -10.25
C ALA A 66 17.88 4.54 -8.77
N VAL A 67 18.74 5.35 -8.17
CA VAL A 67 18.91 5.42 -6.72
C VAL A 67 18.14 6.63 -6.23
N VAL A 68 17.19 6.37 -5.35
CA VAL A 68 16.39 7.40 -4.69
C VAL A 68 16.93 7.60 -3.29
N ARG A 69 17.10 8.87 -2.89
CA ARG A 69 17.41 9.27 -1.51
C ARG A 69 16.38 10.30 -1.07
N GLN A 70 15.77 10.05 0.06
CA GLN A 70 14.76 10.94 0.64
C GLN A 70 15.14 11.25 2.08
N GLU A 71 15.12 12.53 2.43
CA GLU A 71 15.32 12.96 3.81
C GLU A 71 13.99 13.43 4.39
N ARG A 72 13.69 12.96 5.60
CA ARG A 72 12.45 13.32 6.31
C ARG A 72 12.75 13.47 7.80
N ASP A 73 12.03 14.38 8.44
CA ASP A 73 12.04 14.50 9.88
C ASP A 73 10.95 13.61 10.45
N LEU A 74 11.32 12.72 11.38
CA LEU A 74 10.44 11.80 12.07
C LEU A 74 10.46 12.06 13.56
N ASP A 75 9.29 12.18 14.17
CA ASP A 75 9.16 12.31 15.62
C ASP A 75 9.15 10.92 16.25
N LEU A 76 10.26 10.56 16.89
CA LEU A 76 10.43 9.26 17.52
C LEU A 76 10.24 9.36 19.04
N ILE A 77 9.66 8.32 19.63
CA ILE A 77 9.66 8.12 21.07
C ILE A 77 10.87 7.27 21.47
N LYS A 78 11.30 7.38 22.72
CA LYS A 78 12.31 6.48 23.27
C LYS A 78 11.76 5.06 23.32
N GLY A 79 12.49 4.09 22.77
CA GLY A 79 12.06 2.69 22.62
C GLY A 79 11.66 2.35 21.20
N ARG A 80 10.66 1.48 21.04
CA ARG A 80 10.22 0.97 19.74
C ARG A 80 9.24 1.92 19.07
N ASN A 81 9.45 2.12 17.77
CA ASN A 81 8.64 2.96 16.91
C ASN A 81 8.27 2.18 15.65
N ALA A 82 6.98 2.08 15.35
CA ALA A 82 6.49 1.54 14.08
C ALA A 82 6.37 2.69 13.08
N ILE A 83 7.22 2.71 12.06
CA ILE A 83 7.28 3.78 11.05
C ILE A 83 6.71 3.23 9.74
N ARG A 84 5.72 3.94 9.18
CA ARG A 84 5.17 3.64 7.86
C ARG A 84 5.59 4.71 6.88
N PHE A 85 6.33 4.30 5.86
CA PHE A 85 6.86 5.19 4.84
C PHE A 85 6.15 4.89 3.52
N THR A 86 5.14 5.69 3.23
CA THR A 86 4.37 5.65 1.97
C THR A 86 5.08 6.48 0.91
N ASP A 87 4.63 6.42 -0.32
CA ASP A 87 5.16 7.16 -1.47
C ASP A 87 6.57 6.72 -1.91
N VAL A 88 6.89 5.44 -1.72
CA VAL A 88 8.06 4.82 -2.34
C VAL A 88 7.75 4.41 -3.78
N ALA A 89 8.78 4.25 -4.61
CA ALA A 89 8.60 3.81 -5.98
C ALA A 89 7.95 2.43 -6.05
N ALA A 90 7.03 2.23 -7.01
CA ALA A 90 6.32 0.95 -7.15
C ALA A 90 7.25 -0.22 -7.52
N LEU A 91 8.35 0.08 -8.22
CA LEU A 91 9.34 -0.90 -8.69
C LEU A 91 10.62 -0.86 -7.84
N ILE A 92 10.48 -0.54 -6.56
CA ILE A 92 11.58 -0.57 -5.60
C ILE A 92 12.15 -1.99 -5.47
N ASP A 93 13.47 -2.09 -5.39
CA ASP A 93 14.13 -3.30 -4.91
C ASP A 93 14.22 -3.25 -3.37
N PRO A 94 13.38 -4.01 -2.65
CA PRO A 94 13.31 -3.94 -1.20
C PRO A 94 14.60 -4.40 -0.51
N THR A 95 15.47 -5.14 -1.19
CA THR A 95 16.75 -5.60 -0.65
C THR A 95 17.79 -4.49 -0.58
N THR A 96 17.58 -3.41 -1.33
CA THR A 96 18.49 -2.26 -1.39
C THR A 96 18.09 -1.12 -0.47
N VAL A 97 16.98 -1.28 0.26
CA VAL A 97 16.46 -0.23 1.14
C VAL A 97 17.37 -0.07 2.35
N ALA A 98 17.81 1.15 2.58
CA ALA A 98 18.56 1.54 3.76
C ALA A 98 17.88 2.70 4.48
N PHE A 99 17.78 2.59 5.80
CA PHE A 99 17.30 3.64 6.69
C PHE A 99 18.43 4.08 7.62
N GLU A 100 18.62 5.37 7.76
CA GLU A 100 19.64 5.97 8.61
C GLU A 100 19.08 7.18 9.35
N SER A 101 19.29 7.26 10.66
CA SER A 101 19.09 8.51 11.39
C SER A 101 20.34 9.38 11.25
N MET A 102 20.17 10.57 10.70
CA MET A 102 21.26 11.56 10.60
C MET A 102 21.46 12.30 11.91
N THR A 103 20.42 12.40 12.73
CA THR A 103 20.48 13.10 14.04
C THR A 103 21.10 12.22 15.12
N ASP A 104 20.80 10.92 15.13
CA ASP A 104 21.30 9.97 16.13
C ASP A 104 21.65 8.61 15.49
N PRO A 105 22.75 8.55 14.70
CA PRO A 105 23.10 7.35 13.94
C PRO A 105 23.42 6.13 14.81
N LYS A 106 23.91 6.35 16.04
CA LYS A 106 24.26 5.27 16.97
C LYS A 106 23.13 4.87 17.91
N GLY A 107 22.21 5.79 18.16
CA GLY A 107 21.10 5.56 19.09
C GLY A 107 19.80 5.13 18.40
N THR A 108 19.77 5.08 17.06
CA THR A 108 18.60 4.68 16.30
C THR A 108 18.95 3.48 15.43
N THR A 109 18.27 2.35 15.66
CA THR A 109 18.55 1.08 14.98
C THR A 109 17.27 0.49 14.40
N VAL A 110 17.31 0.04 13.16
CA VAL A 110 16.22 -0.72 12.54
C VAL A 110 16.26 -2.14 13.10
N LEU A 111 15.15 -2.57 13.70
CA LEU A 111 14.96 -3.92 14.22
C LEU A 111 14.35 -4.84 13.17
N GLU A 112 13.40 -4.33 12.41
CA GLU A 112 12.67 -5.05 11.39
C GLU A 112 12.32 -4.13 10.23
N GLN A 113 12.36 -4.68 9.01
CA GLN A 113 11.96 -3.99 7.80
C GLN A 113 11.02 -4.87 6.99
N ASN A 114 9.86 -4.35 6.67
CA ASN A 114 8.87 -4.99 5.83
C ASN A 114 8.51 -4.10 4.65
N TYR A 115 8.40 -4.70 3.48
CA TYR A 115 7.89 -4.03 2.29
C TYR A 115 6.51 -4.57 1.95
N GLN A 116 5.51 -3.69 2.03
CA GLN A 116 4.13 -3.99 1.65
C GLN A 116 3.94 -3.53 0.20
N PHE A 117 3.68 -4.47 -0.70
CA PHE A 117 3.55 -4.23 -2.13
C PHE A 117 2.26 -4.80 -2.73
N ASP A 118 1.40 -5.40 -1.91
CA ASP A 118 0.15 -5.99 -2.39
C ASP A 118 -0.89 -4.91 -2.72
N LEU A 119 -0.61 -4.22 -3.83
CA LEU A 119 -1.43 -3.10 -4.29
C LEU A 119 -2.79 -3.57 -4.77
N VAL A 120 -3.81 -2.75 -4.49
CA VAL A 120 -5.16 -2.92 -5.01
C VAL A 120 -5.12 -2.94 -6.54
N SER A 121 -5.63 -4.02 -7.13
CA SER A 121 -5.94 -4.13 -8.55
C SER A 121 -7.25 -4.90 -8.72
N THR A 122 -7.89 -4.75 -9.86
CA THR A 122 -9.14 -5.47 -10.16
C THR A 122 -8.99 -6.97 -9.96
N ASP A 123 -7.92 -7.55 -10.52
CA ASP A 123 -7.69 -9.00 -10.46
C ASP A 123 -7.46 -9.48 -9.01
N LYS A 124 -6.66 -8.74 -8.23
CA LYS A 124 -6.42 -9.08 -6.83
C LYS A 124 -7.67 -8.93 -5.96
N LEU A 125 -8.48 -7.90 -6.22
CA LEU A 125 -9.77 -7.73 -5.56
C LEU A 125 -10.66 -8.95 -5.84
N LEU A 126 -10.83 -9.31 -7.10
CA LEU A 126 -11.64 -10.44 -7.50
C LEU A 126 -11.11 -11.76 -6.95
N GLN A 127 -9.79 -11.99 -6.98
CA GLN A 127 -9.18 -13.18 -6.37
C GLN A 127 -9.49 -13.33 -4.89
N LYS A 128 -9.46 -12.22 -4.12
CA LYS A 128 -9.80 -12.22 -2.69
C LYS A 128 -11.29 -12.38 -2.43
N TYR A 129 -12.12 -12.23 -3.46
CA TYR A 129 -13.56 -12.42 -3.38
C TYR A 129 -14.04 -13.77 -3.93
N VAL A 130 -13.16 -14.65 -4.37
CA VAL A 130 -13.52 -16.05 -4.65
C VAL A 130 -14.14 -16.65 -3.39
N ASP A 131 -15.24 -17.39 -3.55
CA ASP A 131 -16.10 -17.95 -2.51
C ASP A 131 -16.84 -16.93 -1.63
N ARG A 132 -16.90 -15.65 -2.07
CA ARG A 132 -17.66 -14.60 -1.39
C ARG A 132 -18.74 -14.02 -2.29
N SER A 133 -19.74 -13.39 -1.64
CA SER A 133 -20.84 -12.74 -2.34
C SER A 133 -20.38 -11.45 -3.03
N ILE A 134 -20.78 -11.30 -4.29
CA ILE A 134 -20.56 -10.10 -5.11
C ILE A 134 -21.84 -9.76 -5.88
N THR A 135 -21.91 -8.53 -6.40
CA THR A 135 -22.91 -8.12 -7.38
C THR A 135 -22.23 -7.86 -8.72
N VAL A 136 -22.76 -8.40 -9.79
CA VAL A 136 -22.22 -8.18 -11.15
C VAL A 136 -23.28 -7.51 -12.00
N ASP A 137 -22.90 -6.41 -12.64
CA ASP A 137 -23.75 -5.63 -13.53
C ASP A 137 -23.37 -5.90 -14.99
N GLN A 138 -24.34 -6.36 -15.77
CA GLN A 138 -24.17 -6.57 -17.21
C GLN A 138 -25.02 -5.57 -17.97
N VAL A 139 -24.40 -4.83 -18.86
CA VAL A 139 -25.10 -3.92 -19.78
C VAL A 139 -25.58 -4.71 -20.98
N ARG A 140 -26.88 -4.67 -21.25
CA ARG A 140 -27.53 -5.25 -22.45
C ARG A 140 -28.31 -4.16 -23.17
N GLY A 141 -27.73 -3.64 -24.25
CA GLY A 141 -28.32 -2.51 -24.99
C GLY A 141 -28.38 -1.26 -24.11
N GLN A 142 -29.60 -0.77 -23.80
CA GLN A 142 -29.82 0.39 -22.92
C GLN A 142 -30.20 0.01 -21.48
N SER A 143 -30.25 -1.27 -21.15
CA SER A 143 -30.59 -1.76 -19.81
C SER A 143 -29.36 -2.35 -19.12
N THR A 144 -29.35 -2.23 -17.79
CA THR A 144 -28.36 -2.90 -16.94
C THR A 144 -29.05 -3.94 -16.09
N GLU A 145 -28.63 -5.17 -16.21
CA GLU A 145 -29.07 -6.28 -15.37
C GLU A 145 -28.05 -6.52 -14.26
N SER A 146 -28.52 -6.64 -13.02
CA SER A 146 -27.65 -6.92 -11.85
C SER A 146 -27.88 -8.34 -11.36
N PHE A 147 -26.78 -9.05 -11.14
CA PHE A 147 -26.77 -10.43 -10.65
C PHE A 147 -26.04 -10.51 -9.33
N ASN A 148 -26.69 -11.06 -8.32
CA ASN A 148 -26.07 -11.35 -7.03
C ASN A 148 -25.70 -12.84 -6.98
N GLY A 149 -24.57 -13.13 -6.34
CA GLY A 149 -24.14 -14.51 -6.16
C GLY A 149 -22.74 -14.62 -5.58
N THR A 150 -22.35 -15.86 -5.34
CA THR A 150 -21.00 -16.20 -4.87
C THR A 150 -20.05 -16.30 -6.07
N LEU A 151 -18.95 -15.56 -6.04
CA LEU A 151 -17.91 -15.64 -7.07
C LEU A 151 -17.22 -17.00 -7.02
N LEU A 152 -17.23 -17.76 -8.11
CA LEU A 152 -16.58 -19.06 -8.22
C LEU A 152 -15.22 -18.97 -8.94
N SER A 153 -15.14 -18.16 -9.99
CA SER A 153 -13.92 -18.05 -10.81
C SER A 153 -13.87 -16.71 -11.55
N THR A 154 -12.65 -16.29 -11.86
CA THR A 154 -12.36 -15.10 -12.69
C THR A 154 -11.59 -15.48 -13.96
N GLN A 155 -11.34 -16.77 -14.20
CA GLN A 155 -10.60 -17.24 -15.38
C GLN A 155 -11.52 -17.29 -16.61
N GLY A 156 -11.17 -16.50 -17.62
CA GLY A 156 -11.94 -16.44 -18.87
C GLY A 156 -13.28 -15.72 -18.80
N GLY A 157 -13.62 -15.12 -17.64
CA GLY A 157 -14.85 -14.41 -17.36
C GLY A 157 -15.17 -14.42 -15.88
N ILE A 158 -16.30 -13.84 -15.50
CA ILE A 158 -16.78 -13.83 -14.12
C ILE A 158 -17.81 -14.94 -13.97
N VAL A 159 -17.50 -15.95 -13.19
CA VAL A 159 -18.40 -17.10 -12.93
C VAL A 159 -18.98 -16.94 -11.54
N ILE A 160 -20.30 -16.84 -11.44
CA ILE A 160 -21.01 -16.73 -10.17
C ILE A 160 -21.99 -17.89 -9.98
N ARG A 161 -22.13 -18.33 -8.73
CA ARG A 161 -23.24 -19.18 -8.31
C ARG A 161 -24.30 -18.28 -7.70
N ARG A 162 -25.49 -18.29 -8.32
CA ARG A 162 -26.65 -17.52 -7.87
C ARG A 162 -27.28 -18.15 -6.63
N ASP A 163 -28.10 -17.38 -5.94
CA ASP A 163 -28.79 -17.84 -4.72
C ASP A 163 -29.80 -18.97 -5.01
N ASP A 164 -30.28 -19.08 -6.24
CA ASP A 164 -31.14 -20.21 -6.72
C ASP A 164 -30.34 -21.49 -7.03
N GLY A 165 -29.01 -21.47 -6.83
CA GLY A 165 -28.10 -22.59 -7.12
C GLY A 165 -27.62 -22.66 -8.58
N GLY A 166 -28.15 -21.84 -9.46
CA GLY A 166 -27.70 -21.75 -10.86
C GLY A 166 -26.30 -21.14 -10.98
N VAL A 167 -25.55 -21.57 -12.00
CA VAL A 167 -24.26 -21.01 -12.34
C VAL A 167 -24.41 -20.09 -13.55
N GLN A 168 -23.90 -18.86 -13.42
CA GLN A 168 -23.92 -17.88 -14.50
C GLN A 168 -22.50 -17.43 -14.84
N ILE A 169 -22.22 -17.37 -16.15
CA ILE A 169 -20.97 -16.89 -16.73
C ILE A 169 -21.24 -15.54 -17.34
N LEU A 170 -20.45 -14.54 -16.91
CA LEU A 170 -20.55 -13.16 -17.33
C LEU A 170 -19.24 -12.73 -18.02
N PRO A 171 -19.30 -11.80 -18.99
CA PRO A 171 -18.10 -11.31 -19.65
C PRO A 171 -17.11 -10.68 -18.67
N HIS A 172 -15.83 -10.69 -19.01
CA HIS A 172 -14.77 -10.11 -18.17
C HIS A 172 -14.88 -8.59 -17.99
N ASN A 173 -15.57 -7.90 -18.89
CA ASN A 173 -15.84 -6.45 -18.83
C ASN A 173 -17.15 -6.10 -18.12
N ALA A 174 -17.84 -7.05 -17.49
CA ALA A 174 -18.99 -6.74 -16.64
C ALA A 174 -18.58 -5.87 -15.44
N GLY A 175 -19.44 -4.96 -15.04
CA GLY A 175 -19.24 -4.17 -13.83
C GLY A 175 -19.33 -5.05 -12.59
N VAL A 176 -18.39 -4.94 -11.65
CA VAL A 176 -18.42 -5.69 -10.40
C VAL A 176 -18.50 -4.75 -9.22
N ARG A 177 -19.47 -5.00 -8.35
CA ARG A 177 -19.61 -4.32 -7.07
C ARG A 177 -19.25 -5.26 -5.94
N LEU A 178 -18.30 -4.82 -5.12
CA LEU A 178 -17.83 -5.53 -3.94
C LEU A 178 -18.37 -4.84 -2.69
N PRO A 179 -18.83 -5.58 -1.68
CA PRO A 179 -19.41 -4.97 -0.47
C PRO A 179 -18.40 -4.20 0.38
N ALA A 180 -17.12 -4.58 0.34
CA ALA A 180 -16.06 -3.93 1.10
C ALA A 180 -14.69 -4.14 0.45
N LEU A 181 -13.69 -3.35 0.87
CA LEU A 181 -12.29 -3.61 0.52
C LEU A 181 -11.78 -4.79 1.39
N PRO A 182 -11.30 -5.89 0.78
CA PRO A 182 -10.75 -7.00 1.54
C PRO A 182 -9.44 -6.60 2.23
N GLY A 183 -9.22 -7.13 3.43
CA GLY A 183 -7.98 -6.88 4.17
C GLY A 183 -6.73 -7.36 3.44
N GLY A 184 -5.59 -6.75 3.76
CA GLY A 184 -4.27 -7.10 3.22
C GLY A 184 -3.92 -6.47 1.87
N LEU A 185 -4.82 -5.69 1.26
CA LEU A 185 -4.50 -4.88 0.10
C LEU A 185 -4.23 -3.43 0.53
N ILE A 186 -3.27 -2.81 -0.12
CA ILE A 186 -2.87 -1.42 0.12
C ILE A 186 -3.01 -0.60 -1.16
N THR A 187 -3.23 0.70 -1.01
CA THR A 187 -3.39 1.62 -2.15
C THR A 187 -2.08 2.20 -2.66
N ARG A 188 -1.02 2.14 -1.85
CA ARG A 188 0.33 2.63 -2.18
C ARG A 188 1.40 1.72 -1.63
N PRO A 189 2.52 1.52 -2.34
CA PRO A 189 3.66 0.79 -1.82
C PRO A 189 4.12 1.42 -0.51
N THR A 190 4.35 0.61 0.50
CA THR A 190 4.67 1.08 1.85
C THR A 190 5.84 0.30 2.43
N LEU A 191 6.87 1.00 2.88
CA LEU A 191 7.90 0.45 3.74
C LEU A 191 7.45 0.59 5.19
N VAL A 192 7.55 -0.49 5.93
CA VAL A 192 7.24 -0.53 7.36
C VAL A 192 8.50 -0.91 8.11
N TRP A 193 8.92 -0.07 9.05
CA TRP A 193 10.05 -0.34 9.92
C TRP A 193 9.62 -0.39 11.37
N ASP A 194 10.23 -1.31 12.11
CA ASP A 194 10.29 -1.27 13.54
C ASP A 194 11.66 -0.74 13.93
N VAL A 195 11.70 0.42 14.54
CA VAL A 195 12.92 1.16 14.86
C VAL A 195 13.02 1.36 16.36
N ALA A 196 14.18 1.00 16.93
CA ALA A 196 14.51 1.34 18.31
C ALA A 196 15.25 2.67 18.35
N ALA A 197 14.76 3.64 19.12
CA ALA A 197 15.40 4.92 19.38
C ALA A 197 15.78 5.06 20.86
N GLN A 198 17.01 5.46 21.13
CA GLN A 198 17.48 5.70 22.51
C GLN A 198 16.98 7.02 23.06
N ARG A 199 16.66 7.98 22.20
CA ARG A 199 16.18 9.33 22.55
C ARG A 199 14.87 9.63 21.83
N ALA A 200 13.97 10.30 22.53
CA ALA A 200 12.76 10.86 21.94
C ALA A 200 13.05 12.20 21.27
N GLY A 201 12.23 12.57 20.30
CA GLY A 201 12.24 13.85 19.61
C GLY A 201 12.30 13.74 18.11
N SER A 202 12.33 14.89 17.44
CA SER A 202 12.43 14.96 15.98
C SER A 202 13.82 14.54 15.53
N GLN A 203 13.88 13.57 14.65
CA GLN A 203 15.12 13.07 14.08
C GLN A 203 15.06 13.19 12.56
N ARG A 204 16.05 13.84 11.98
CA ARG A 204 16.27 13.83 10.55
C ARG A 204 16.74 12.45 10.12
N THR A 205 15.99 11.83 9.23
CA THR A 205 16.25 10.49 8.74
C THR A 205 16.47 10.50 7.23
N ARG A 206 17.25 9.56 6.75
CA ARG A 206 17.49 9.32 5.33
C ARG A 206 17.03 7.91 4.97
N VAL A 207 16.25 7.83 3.92
CA VAL A 207 15.87 6.57 3.28
C VAL A 207 16.48 6.55 1.89
N SER A 208 17.17 5.47 1.54
CA SER A 208 17.71 5.27 0.20
C SER A 208 17.34 3.88 -0.33
N TYR A 209 17.08 3.78 -1.62
CA TYR A 209 16.75 2.52 -2.29
C TYR A 209 17.00 2.61 -3.78
N GLN A 210 17.08 1.44 -4.41
CA GLN A 210 17.10 1.32 -5.88
C GLN A 210 15.70 1.02 -6.40
N THR A 211 15.42 1.52 -7.60
CA THR A 211 14.19 1.21 -8.34
C THR A 211 14.51 0.96 -9.79
N CYS A 212 13.84 0.00 -10.41
CA CYS A 212 13.96 -0.21 -11.85
C CYS A 212 13.37 0.96 -12.62
N LEU A 213 13.97 1.26 -13.78
CA LEU A 213 13.39 2.18 -14.75
C LEU A 213 12.51 1.36 -15.69
N GLU A 214 11.20 1.38 -15.49
CA GLU A 214 10.26 0.84 -16.46
C GLU A 214 9.72 1.96 -17.36
N ALA A 215 9.80 1.75 -18.67
CA ALA A 215 9.01 2.52 -19.59
C ALA A 215 7.54 2.14 -19.37
N ARG A 216 6.70 3.09 -18.99
CA ARG A 216 5.25 2.89 -18.90
C ARG A 216 4.75 2.29 -20.20
N PRO A 217 4.08 1.11 -20.24
CA PRO A 217 3.36 0.70 -21.43
C PRO A 217 2.36 1.82 -21.75
N GLY A 218 2.46 2.36 -22.94
CA GLY A 218 1.67 3.53 -23.36
C GLY A 218 0.20 3.31 -23.04
N GLY A 219 -0.35 4.17 -22.20
CA GLY A 219 -1.78 4.28 -22.03
C GLY A 219 -2.38 4.54 -23.42
N SER A 220 -3.36 3.74 -23.81
CA SER A 220 -4.12 3.90 -25.03
C SER A 220 -4.53 5.37 -25.17
N ASP A 221 -4.03 6.04 -26.18
CA ASP A 221 -4.44 7.36 -26.59
C ASP A 221 -5.96 7.39 -26.71
N ALA A 222 -6.61 8.05 -25.76
CA ALA A 222 -7.97 8.53 -25.93
C ALA A 222 -7.90 9.54 -27.09
N GLY A 223 -8.43 9.12 -28.24
CA GLY A 223 -8.35 9.84 -29.50
C GLY A 223 -8.77 11.31 -29.36
N VAL A 224 -7.82 12.19 -29.53
CA VAL A 224 -8.08 13.59 -29.81
C VAL A 224 -8.58 13.69 -31.26
N HIS A 225 -9.90 13.68 -31.42
CA HIS A 225 -10.55 14.06 -32.67
C HIS A 225 -10.19 15.50 -33.00
N ARG A 226 -9.16 15.69 -33.81
CA ARG A 226 -8.95 16.95 -34.57
C ARG A 226 -10.07 17.07 -35.60
N ARG A 227 -11.10 17.86 -35.27
CA ARG A 227 -12.02 18.38 -36.30
C ARG A 227 -11.21 19.26 -37.24
N ARG A 228 -10.94 18.78 -38.47
CA ARG A 228 -10.59 19.64 -39.59
C ARG A 228 -11.85 20.43 -39.95
N ARG A 229 -11.79 21.76 -39.87
CA ARG A 229 -12.73 22.64 -40.56
C ARG A 229 -12.23 22.78 -42.01
N HIS A 230 -13.11 22.48 -42.93
CA HIS A 230 -13.06 22.96 -44.28
C HIS A 230 -13.69 24.34 -44.35
#